data_7e868f8f87b64d8f3a45fad1fb497e2d
#
_entry.id   7e868f8f87b64d8f3a45fad1fb497e2d
#
_cell.length_a   1.000
_cell.length_b   1.000
_cell.length_c   1.000
_cell.angle_alpha   90.00
_cell.angle_beta   90.00
_cell.angle_gamma   90.00
#
_symmetry.space_group_name_H-M   'P 1'
#
loop_
_entity.id
_entity.type
_entity.pdbx_description
1 polymer ?
#
loop_
_entity_poly.entity_id
_entity_poly.type
_entity_poly.pdbx_seq_one_letter_code
_entity_poly.pdbx_strand_id
1 'polypeptide(L)'
;LPPKGSYSEVPLGLVQIPIDQIVGTKSGGRSNAFAGNFMPILRENTEFAYKWATLSQSHINEGIRDPIKAYEYMNKFYVEEGNKRVSVLKYFDAVSVPGYVTRILPQRTEQKENKIYYEYVDFYALSQINYIWFSRLGSFVRLQKAVGKGAKDIWSDDDKLTFSSVYSRFAAEYESLGGKKLSITTGDAFLAFLMIYDYKDICQKTVNELKELVGKSWEEFKLLEHDQEIELKMNPTSEKKSLLDRLLPVSTPKLKIAFLYAKTPATSAWTYAHELGRLHLEQTFPEEVTTECYENLTRDLAEKAIADAIQKGCNIIFTTTPEFVQASVQAAIAHPEVKILNCSLNTSHRYIRTYYARMYEAKFLMGAIAGAMAENGQLAYIADYPIFGTIANINAFALGAKMVNPRAQIYLEWSTLKDVDLGIAMDNVIKKGVTVVSGQDMVIPEDASRYFGLYHIEKEGPRNLAMPLWHWGKFYEQLIRTIMDGTWKYDDNKDETKAINYWWGLSAEVIDVIYSQNLPIGTQKLLTMLKRAIATGEYHPFSGILYSQNGMIQSDPDKILSPEEIITMDWLADNVIGTIPKSRELKEQAKPVTLQSGVESQKG
;
A
#
# COMPACT_ATOMS: atom_id res chain seq x y z
N LEU A 1 -13.72 -24.48 -23.93
CA LEU A 1 -13.74 -25.22 -22.67
C LEU A 1 -12.59 -26.23 -22.64
N PRO A 2 -11.98 -26.54 -21.48
CA PRO A 2 -10.90 -27.52 -21.39
C PRO A 2 -11.39 -28.95 -21.76
N PRO A 3 -10.47 -29.85 -22.13
CA PRO A 3 -10.81 -31.23 -22.44
C PRO A 3 -11.43 -31.96 -21.22
N LYS A 4 -12.40 -32.85 -21.47
CA LYS A 4 -13.02 -33.63 -20.40
C LYS A 4 -11.97 -34.46 -19.63
N GLY A 5 -12.10 -34.49 -18.30
CA GLY A 5 -11.25 -35.28 -17.39
C GLY A 5 -10.17 -34.44 -16.63
N SER A 6 -9.99 -33.17 -16.95
CA SER A 6 -9.02 -32.28 -16.27
C SER A 6 -9.67 -31.25 -15.33
N TYR A 7 -10.96 -31.42 -14.99
CA TYR A 7 -11.71 -30.42 -14.21
C TYR A 7 -12.84 -31.07 -13.39
N SER A 8 -13.28 -30.35 -12.35
CA SER A 8 -14.48 -30.71 -11.58
C SER A 8 -15.65 -29.83 -12.03
N GLU A 9 -16.87 -30.39 -12.03
CA GLU A 9 -18.09 -29.65 -12.34
C GLU A 9 -18.89 -29.40 -11.06
N VAL A 10 -19.32 -28.14 -10.88
CA VAL A 10 -20.12 -27.70 -9.72
C VAL A 10 -21.36 -26.98 -10.21
N PRO A 11 -22.58 -27.51 -9.93
CA PRO A 11 -23.80 -26.81 -10.29
C PRO A 11 -24.00 -25.56 -9.43
N LEU A 12 -24.19 -24.40 -10.06
CA LEU A 12 -24.46 -23.12 -9.38
C LEU A 12 -25.99 -22.84 -9.26
N GLY A 13 -26.82 -23.61 -9.95
CA GLY A 13 -28.27 -23.38 -10.03
C GLY A 13 -28.62 -22.23 -10.98
N LEU A 14 -29.68 -21.51 -10.65
CA LEU A 14 -30.15 -20.35 -11.41
C LEU A 14 -29.33 -19.12 -11.06
N VAL A 15 -28.63 -18.55 -12.04
CA VAL A 15 -27.73 -17.41 -11.90
C VAL A 15 -28.10 -16.33 -12.90
N GLN A 16 -28.00 -15.05 -12.53
CA GLN A 16 -28.04 -13.94 -13.47
C GLN A 16 -26.67 -13.81 -14.15
N ILE A 17 -26.62 -14.15 -15.43
CA ILE A 17 -25.37 -14.16 -16.21
C ILE A 17 -25.21 -12.80 -16.89
N PRO A 18 -24.10 -12.04 -16.62
CA PRO A 18 -23.79 -10.84 -17.36
C PRO A 18 -23.62 -11.14 -18.86
N ILE A 19 -24.33 -10.42 -19.71
CA ILE A 19 -24.33 -10.67 -21.17
C ILE A 19 -22.93 -10.53 -21.77
N ASP A 20 -22.13 -9.59 -21.29
CA ASP A 20 -20.77 -9.33 -21.78
C ASP A 20 -19.79 -10.48 -21.45
N GLN A 21 -20.06 -11.24 -20.40
CA GLN A 21 -19.25 -12.40 -20.01
C GLN A 21 -19.60 -13.66 -20.81
N ILE A 22 -20.63 -13.65 -21.64
CA ILE A 22 -20.95 -14.75 -22.54
C ILE A 22 -20.07 -14.65 -23.78
N VAL A 23 -19.05 -15.51 -23.85
CA VAL A 23 -18.00 -15.43 -24.88
C VAL A 23 -18.08 -16.53 -25.93
N GLY A 24 -18.93 -17.52 -25.76
CA GLY A 24 -19.02 -18.62 -26.73
C GLY A 24 -20.12 -19.64 -26.46
N THR A 25 -20.16 -20.67 -27.29
CA THR A 25 -21.07 -21.81 -27.16
C THR A 25 -20.30 -23.09 -26.83
N LYS A 26 -20.91 -24.00 -26.07
CA LYS A 26 -20.31 -25.30 -25.70
C LYS A 26 -20.11 -26.21 -26.91
N SER A 27 -21.01 -26.18 -27.88
CA SER A 27 -21.02 -27.09 -29.04
C SER A 27 -20.54 -26.42 -30.32
N GLY A 28 -19.48 -26.94 -30.95
CA GLY A 28 -18.95 -26.44 -32.23
C GLY A 28 -19.95 -26.44 -33.38
N GLY A 29 -20.98 -27.31 -33.36
CA GLY A 29 -22.02 -27.35 -34.40
C GLY A 29 -22.92 -26.11 -34.49
N ARG A 30 -22.90 -25.24 -33.48
CA ARG A 30 -23.64 -23.98 -33.46
C ARG A 30 -22.81 -22.74 -33.82
N SER A 31 -21.50 -22.90 -33.91
CA SER A 31 -20.59 -21.82 -34.33
C SER A 31 -20.84 -21.37 -35.78
N ASN A 32 -21.48 -22.19 -36.61
CA ASN A 32 -21.79 -21.84 -38.00
C ASN A 32 -23.07 -20.97 -38.15
N ALA A 33 -23.83 -20.77 -37.08
CA ALA A 33 -25.05 -19.99 -37.09
C ALA A 33 -24.90 -18.55 -36.54
N PHE A 34 -23.83 -18.32 -35.76
CA PHE A 34 -23.55 -17.07 -35.08
C PHE A 34 -22.09 -16.63 -35.26
N ALA A 35 -21.90 -15.34 -35.45
CA ALA A 35 -20.59 -14.71 -35.35
C ALA A 35 -20.07 -14.78 -33.91
N GLY A 36 -18.78 -14.43 -33.68
CA GLY A 36 -18.17 -14.42 -32.35
C GLY A 36 -18.87 -13.48 -31.34
N ASN A 37 -19.57 -12.46 -31.82
CA ASN A 37 -20.41 -11.56 -31.04
C ASN A 37 -21.86 -12.06 -30.87
N PHE A 38 -22.16 -13.29 -31.26
CA PHE A 38 -23.50 -13.91 -31.28
C PHE A 38 -24.49 -13.33 -32.30
N MET A 39 -24.06 -12.44 -33.18
CA MET A 39 -24.95 -11.98 -34.25
C MET A 39 -25.21 -13.10 -35.28
N PRO A 40 -26.46 -13.21 -35.85
CA PRO A 40 -26.79 -14.22 -36.83
C PRO A 40 -25.94 -14.05 -38.11
N ILE A 41 -25.44 -15.17 -38.68
CA ILE A 41 -24.73 -15.20 -39.96
C ILE A 41 -25.47 -15.99 -41.04
N LEU A 42 -26.61 -16.59 -40.70
CA LEU A 42 -27.44 -17.32 -41.64
C LEU A 42 -28.36 -16.38 -42.46
N ARG A 43 -28.69 -16.82 -43.69
CA ARG A 43 -29.51 -16.04 -44.63
C ARG A 43 -30.91 -15.70 -44.09
N GLU A 44 -31.46 -14.58 -44.51
CA GLU A 44 -32.74 -14.00 -44.04
C GLU A 44 -33.95 -14.90 -44.25
N ASN A 45 -34.00 -15.71 -45.32
CA ASN A 45 -35.14 -16.59 -45.67
C ASN A 45 -35.01 -18.00 -45.09
N THR A 46 -34.59 -18.12 -43.83
CA THR A 46 -34.43 -19.41 -43.15
C THR A 46 -35.37 -19.52 -41.97
N GLU A 47 -35.70 -20.76 -41.55
CA GLU A 47 -36.42 -21.03 -40.31
C GLU A 47 -35.73 -20.39 -39.10
N PHE A 48 -34.41 -20.32 -39.18
CA PHE A 48 -33.60 -19.66 -38.16
C PHE A 48 -33.91 -18.16 -38.06
N ALA A 49 -33.93 -17.45 -39.17
CA ALA A 49 -34.23 -16.01 -39.21
C ALA A 49 -35.64 -15.71 -38.71
N TYR A 50 -36.64 -16.52 -39.12
CA TYR A 50 -38.01 -16.40 -38.62
C TYR A 50 -38.07 -16.57 -37.09
N LYS A 51 -37.43 -17.62 -36.53
CA LYS A 51 -37.39 -17.86 -35.08
C LYS A 51 -36.65 -16.75 -34.34
N TRP A 52 -35.59 -16.18 -34.94
CA TRP A 52 -34.88 -15.05 -34.36
C TRP A 52 -35.73 -13.79 -34.32
N ALA A 53 -36.42 -13.46 -35.41
CA ALA A 53 -37.32 -12.31 -35.52
C ALA A 53 -38.51 -12.43 -34.54
N THR A 54 -39.12 -13.62 -34.43
CA THR A 54 -40.19 -13.90 -33.47
C THR A 54 -39.71 -13.66 -32.03
N LEU A 55 -38.50 -14.14 -31.70
CA LEU A 55 -37.92 -13.99 -30.37
C LEU A 55 -37.57 -12.52 -30.07
N SER A 56 -37.11 -11.76 -31.08
CA SER A 56 -36.88 -10.32 -30.97
C SER A 56 -38.17 -9.56 -30.69
N GLN A 57 -39.27 -9.91 -31.38
CA GLN A 57 -40.58 -9.30 -31.15
C GLN A 57 -41.09 -9.62 -29.73
N SER A 58 -40.93 -10.87 -29.27
CA SER A 58 -41.28 -11.24 -27.88
C SER A 58 -40.47 -10.46 -26.87
N HIS A 59 -39.18 -10.21 -27.15
CA HIS A 59 -38.34 -9.40 -26.28
C HIS A 59 -38.81 -7.96 -26.16
N ILE A 60 -39.19 -7.36 -27.27
CA ILE A 60 -39.74 -5.99 -27.31
C ILE A 60 -41.05 -5.89 -26.52
N ASN A 61 -41.93 -6.90 -26.63
CA ASN A 61 -43.24 -6.88 -26.01
C ASN A 61 -43.24 -7.21 -24.52
N GLU A 62 -42.53 -8.26 -24.13
CA GLU A 62 -42.61 -8.86 -22.77
C GLU A 62 -41.26 -9.08 -22.08
N GLY A 63 -40.14 -8.96 -22.83
CA GLY A 63 -38.81 -9.33 -22.39
C GLY A 63 -38.59 -10.84 -22.43
N ILE A 64 -37.31 -11.26 -22.60
CA ILE A 64 -36.92 -12.67 -22.54
C ILE A 64 -36.59 -13.02 -21.08
N ARG A 65 -37.42 -13.87 -20.47
CA ARG A 65 -37.27 -14.30 -19.07
C ARG A 65 -36.86 -15.77 -18.93
N ASP A 66 -36.98 -16.56 -20.00
CA ASP A 66 -36.67 -17.99 -19.98
C ASP A 66 -35.18 -18.21 -19.73
N PRO A 67 -34.78 -19.02 -18.72
CA PRO A 67 -33.38 -19.30 -18.43
C PRO A 67 -32.68 -20.01 -19.59
N ILE A 68 -31.42 -19.65 -19.82
CA ILE A 68 -30.50 -20.40 -20.68
C ILE A 68 -29.81 -21.50 -19.89
N LYS A 69 -29.09 -22.43 -20.58
CA LYS A 69 -28.14 -23.33 -19.94
C LYS A 69 -26.72 -22.95 -20.37
N ALA A 70 -25.82 -22.78 -19.42
CA ALA A 70 -24.46 -22.36 -19.69
C ALA A 70 -23.45 -23.03 -18.76
N TYR A 71 -22.21 -23.09 -19.22
CA TYR A 71 -21.04 -23.44 -18.41
C TYR A 71 -20.25 -22.19 -18.06
N GLU A 72 -19.82 -22.06 -16.82
CA GLU A 72 -18.87 -21.04 -16.41
C GLU A 72 -17.48 -21.66 -16.31
N TYR A 73 -16.48 -21.01 -16.92
CA TYR A 73 -15.07 -21.36 -16.85
C TYR A 73 -14.22 -20.09 -16.81
N MET A 74 -13.41 -19.92 -15.79
CA MET A 74 -12.54 -18.74 -15.60
C MET A 74 -13.31 -17.43 -15.71
N ASN A 75 -14.48 -17.35 -15.06
CA ASN A 75 -15.43 -16.23 -15.07
C ASN A 75 -15.93 -15.83 -16.48
N LYS A 76 -15.97 -16.78 -17.41
CA LYS A 76 -16.57 -16.63 -18.75
C LYS A 76 -17.63 -17.68 -18.95
N PHE A 77 -18.69 -17.34 -19.68
CA PHE A 77 -19.82 -18.22 -19.87
C PHE A 77 -19.88 -18.74 -21.31
N TYR A 78 -20.20 -20.03 -21.43
CA TYR A 78 -20.34 -20.75 -22.69
C TYR A 78 -21.73 -21.37 -22.76
N VAL A 79 -22.54 -20.92 -23.72
CA VAL A 79 -23.94 -21.33 -23.84
C VAL A 79 -24.05 -22.77 -24.34
N GLU A 80 -24.80 -23.59 -23.62
CA GLU A 80 -25.20 -24.93 -24.06
C GLU A 80 -26.56 -24.88 -24.76
N GLU A 81 -27.54 -24.23 -24.13
CA GLU A 81 -28.91 -24.02 -24.65
C GLU A 81 -29.31 -22.56 -24.53
N GLY A 82 -29.97 -22.02 -25.61
CA GLY A 82 -30.48 -20.66 -25.61
C GLY A 82 -29.63 -19.66 -26.42
N ASN A 83 -28.79 -20.11 -27.34
CA ASN A 83 -27.93 -19.24 -28.17
C ASN A 83 -28.71 -18.13 -28.91
N LYS A 84 -29.97 -18.41 -29.40
CA LYS A 84 -30.82 -17.38 -30.03
C LYS A 84 -31.26 -16.32 -29.03
N ARG A 85 -31.61 -16.72 -27.79
CA ARG A 85 -31.96 -15.78 -26.71
C ARG A 85 -30.80 -14.85 -26.40
N VAL A 86 -29.59 -15.41 -26.26
CA VAL A 86 -28.36 -14.62 -26.05
C VAL A 86 -28.10 -13.69 -27.23
N SER A 87 -28.32 -14.16 -28.48
CA SER A 87 -28.16 -13.31 -29.68
C SER A 87 -29.09 -12.10 -29.65
N VAL A 88 -30.38 -12.30 -29.38
CA VAL A 88 -31.36 -11.22 -29.27
C VAL A 88 -30.98 -10.28 -28.11
N LEU A 89 -30.65 -10.81 -26.93
CA LEU A 89 -30.30 -10.00 -25.77
C LEU A 89 -29.03 -9.15 -25.99
N LYS A 90 -28.02 -9.70 -26.69
CA LYS A 90 -26.85 -8.93 -27.10
C LYS A 90 -27.17 -7.85 -28.13
N TYR A 91 -28.10 -8.09 -29.03
CA TYR A 91 -28.54 -7.10 -30.02
C TYR A 91 -29.24 -5.91 -29.38
N PHE A 92 -29.95 -6.12 -28.27
CA PHE A 92 -30.66 -5.10 -27.52
C PHE A 92 -29.89 -4.57 -26.31
N ASP A 93 -28.61 -4.83 -26.23
CA ASP A 93 -27.69 -4.40 -25.13
C ASP A 93 -28.24 -4.71 -23.73
N ALA A 94 -28.83 -5.90 -23.56
CA ALA A 94 -29.32 -6.36 -22.27
C ALA A 94 -28.17 -6.54 -21.29
N VAL A 95 -28.41 -6.22 -20.01
CA VAL A 95 -27.37 -6.30 -18.95
C VAL A 95 -27.09 -7.76 -18.56
N SER A 96 -28.14 -8.58 -18.42
CA SER A 96 -28.00 -9.97 -17.96
C SER A 96 -29.07 -10.87 -18.52
N VAL A 97 -28.87 -12.19 -18.39
CA VAL A 97 -29.87 -13.22 -18.71
C VAL A 97 -29.89 -14.26 -17.58
N PRO A 98 -31.06 -14.73 -17.13
CA PRO A 98 -31.14 -15.85 -16.20
C PRO A 98 -30.64 -17.15 -16.87
N GLY A 99 -29.88 -17.96 -16.16
CA GLY A 99 -29.39 -19.22 -16.68
C GLY A 99 -29.09 -20.26 -15.61
N TYR A 100 -29.34 -21.53 -15.93
CA TYR A 100 -28.82 -22.64 -15.13
C TYR A 100 -27.35 -22.86 -15.50
N VAL A 101 -26.47 -22.65 -14.52
CA VAL A 101 -25.03 -22.63 -14.73
C VAL A 101 -24.36 -23.82 -14.05
N THR A 102 -23.47 -24.46 -14.78
CA THR A 102 -22.51 -25.43 -14.23
C THR A 102 -21.11 -24.82 -14.31
N ARG A 103 -20.45 -24.65 -13.16
CA ARG A 103 -19.07 -24.14 -13.05
C ARG A 103 -18.10 -25.26 -13.33
N ILE A 104 -17.12 -25.01 -14.19
CA ILE A 104 -15.98 -25.86 -14.46
C ILE A 104 -14.79 -25.33 -13.66
N LEU A 105 -14.32 -26.10 -12.67
CA LEU A 105 -13.16 -25.76 -11.86
C LEU A 105 -11.89 -26.36 -12.49
N PRO A 106 -10.94 -25.55 -13.00
CA PRO A 106 -9.66 -26.03 -13.51
C PRO A 106 -8.80 -26.61 -12.38
N GLN A 107 -7.75 -27.33 -12.69
CA GLN A 107 -6.74 -27.67 -11.69
C GLN A 107 -6.07 -26.39 -11.15
N ARG A 108 -5.75 -26.36 -9.85
CA ARG A 108 -5.00 -25.26 -9.23
C ARG A 108 -3.57 -25.24 -9.75
N THR A 109 -3.12 -24.09 -10.20
CA THR A 109 -1.76 -23.86 -10.70
C THR A 109 -1.17 -22.61 -10.05
N GLU A 110 0.14 -22.42 -10.20
CA GLU A 110 0.83 -21.22 -9.72
C GLU A 110 0.63 -19.98 -10.63
N GLN A 111 -0.04 -20.14 -11.77
CA GLN A 111 -0.33 -19.03 -12.67
C GLN A 111 -1.22 -17.99 -12.01
N LYS A 112 -0.89 -16.71 -12.20
CA LYS A 112 -1.58 -15.56 -11.60
C LYS A 112 -3.09 -15.58 -11.85
N GLU A 113 -3.50 -15.82 -13.09
CA GLU A 113 -4.91 -15.85 -13.50
C GLU A 113 -5.68 -16.97 -12.81
N ASN A 114 -5.04 -18.12 -12.62
CA ASN A 114 -5.64 -19.26 -11.93
C ASN A 114 -5.83 -18.95 -10.43
N LYS A 115 -4.84 -18.32 -9.79
CA LYS A 115 -4.94 -17.88 -8.39
C LYS A 115 -6.05 -16.85 -8.20
N ILE A 116 -6.13 -15.83 -9.07
CA ILE A 116 -7.20 -14.82 -9.05
C ILE A 116 -8.57 -15.46 -9.24
N TYR A 117 -8.67 -16.46 -10.14
CA TYR A 117 -9.94 -17.17 -10.34
C TYR A 117 -10.39 -17.92 -9.08
N TYR A 118 -9.48 -18.53 -8.33
CA TYR A 118 -9.84 -19.20 -7.08
C TYR A 118 -10.21 -18.21 -5.96
N GLU A 119 -9.58 -17.05 -5.90
CA GLU A 119 -10.05 -15.96 -5.01
C GLU A 119 -11.47 -15.53 -5.40
N TYR A 120 -11.78 -15.44 -6.70
CA TYR A 120 -13.14 -15.15 -7.18
C TYR A 120 -14.13 -16.25 -6.77
N VAL A 121 -13.75 -17.52 -6.88
CA VAL A 121 -14.62 -18.65 -6.47
C VAL A 121 -14.97 -18.56 -4.99
N ASP A 122 -14.01 -18.26 -4.14
CA ASP A 122 -14.20 -18.08 -2.70
C ASP A 122 -15.07 -16.83 -2.41
N PHE A 123 -14.83 -15.72 -3.08
CA PHE A 123 -15.64 -14.51 -3.00
C PHE A 123 -17.09 -14.75 -3.48
N TYR A 124 -17.27 -15.43 -4.59
CA TYR A 124 -18.59 -15.77 -5.13
C TYR A 124 -19.41 -16.63 -4.16
N ALA A 125 -18.77 -17.57 -3.47
CA ALA A 125 -19.45 -18.41 -2.48
C ALA A 125 -20.07 -17.57 -1.34
N LEU A 126 -19.51 -16.42 -1.00
CA LEU A 126 -20.00 -15.51 0.04
C LEU A 126 -20.97 -14.45 -0.49
N SER A 127 -20.68 -13.88 -1.66
CA SER A 127 -21.38 -12.70 -2.20
C SER A 127 -22.40 -13.01 -3.29
N GLN A 128 -22.21 -14.12 -4.04
CA GLN A 128 -22.92 -14.44 -5.28
C GLN A 128 -22.80 -13.37 -6.38
N ILE A 129 -21.79 -12.50 -6.29
CA ILE A 129 -21.51 -11.46 -7.28
C ILE A 129 -20.59 -12.04 -8.35
N ASN A 130 -20.97 -11.91 -9.63
CA ASN A 130 -20.26 -12.48 -10.78
C ASN A 130 -19.89 -11.46 -11.87
N TYR A 131 -20.20 -10.18 -11.66
CA TYR A 131 -19.99 -9.11 -12.63
C TYR A 131 -18.76 -8.23 -12.35
N ILE A 132 -18.03 -8.49 -11.28
CA ILE A 132 -16.77 -7.80 -10.96
C ILE A 132 -15.59 -8.75 -11.16
N TRP A 133 -14.49 -8.22 -11.71
CA TRP A 133 -13.26 -8.95 -11.94
C TRP A 133 -12.05 -8.08 -11.65
N PHE A 134 -10.98 -8.70 -11.18
CA PHE A 134 -9.71 -8.04 -10.85
C PHE A 134 -8.55 -8.64 -11.63
N SER A 135 -7.53 -7.83 -11.90
CA SER A 135 -6.27 -8.25 -12.52
C SER A 135 -5.15 -8.55 -11.51
N ARG A 136 -5.36 -8.26 -10.21
CA ARG A 136 -4.36 -8.36 -9.14
C ARG A 136 -4.82 -9.33 -8.05
N LEU A 137 -3.84 -10.09 -7.52
CA LEU A 137 -4.05 -10.99 -6.38
C LEU A 137 -4.47 -10.21 -5.12
N GLY A 138 -5.28 -10.83 -4.26
CA GLY A 138 -5.75 -10.26 -3.00
C GLY A 138 -6.85 -9.20 -3.16
N SER A 139 -7.24 -8.86 -4.39
CA SER A 139 -8.22 -7.77 -4.63
C SER A 139 -9.62 -8.12 -4.14
N PHE A 140 -10.05 -9.37 -4.21
CA PHE A 140 -11.36 -9.78 -3.69
C PHE A 140 -11.44 -9.67 -2.16
N VAL A 141 -10.38 -10.01 -1.45
CA VAL A 141 -10.30 -9.86 0.02
C VAL A 141 -10.28 -8.37 0.39
N ARG A 142 -9.53 -7.55 -0.35
CA ARG A 142 -9.51 -6.09 -0.16
C ARG A 142 -10.87 -5.46 -0.42
N LEU A 143 -11.58 -5.92 -1.46
CA LEU A 143 -12.94 -5.46 -1.74
C LEU A 143 -13.89 -5.76 -0.58
N GLN A 144 -13.91 -7.02 -0.09
CA GLN A 144 -14.77 -7.39 1.04
C GLN A 144 -14.54 -6.47 2.25
N LYS A 145 -13.28 -6.22 2.56
CA LYS A 145 -12.89 -5.33 3.65
C LYS A 145 -13.32 -3.88 3.39
N ALA A 146 -13.11 -3.36 2.18
CA ALA A 146 -13.49 -2.00 1.81
C ALA A 146 -14.99 -1.75 1.93
N VAL A 147 -15.82 -2.76 1.66
CA VAL A 147 -17.28 -2.69 1.84
C VAL A 147 -17.75 -3.06 3.25
N GLY A 148 -16.83 -3.24 4.19
CA GLY A 148 -17.12 -3.53 5.60
C GLY A 148 -17.51 -4.99 5.88
N LYS A 149 -17.09 -5.94 5.04
CA LYS A 149 -17.34 -7.38 5.21
C LYS A 149 -16.09 -8.11 5.69
N GLY A 150 -16.26 -9.02 6.63
CA GLY A 150 -15.21 -9.94 7.05
C GLY A 150 -14.94 -11.05 6.04
N ALA A 151 -13.79 -11.71 6.17
CA ALA A 151 -13.33 -12.73 5.23
C ALA A 151 -14.26 -13.96 5.07
N LYS A 152 -15.25 -14.14 5.97
CA LYS A 152 -16.22 -15.24 5.96
C LYS A 152 -17.66 -14.78 6.00
N ASP A 153 -17.91 -13.48 5.89
CA ASP A 153 -19.25 -12.93 5.98
C ASP A 153 -20.04 -13.21 4.69
N ILE A 154 -21.20 -13.84 4.86
CA ILE A 154 -22.16 -14.05 3.78
C ILE A 154 -22.89 -12.73 3.53
N TRP A 155 -22.98 -12.30 2.29
CA TRP A 155 -23.67 -11.07 1.89
C TRP A 155 -25.19 -11.28 1.88
N SER A 156 -25.90 -10.40 2.56
CA SER A 156 -27.36 -10.34 2.50
C SER A 156 -27.83 -9.85 1.12
N ASP A 157 -29.11 -10.00 0.83
CA ASP A 157 -29.66 -9.49 -0.43
C ASP A 157 -29.63 -7.95 -0.49
N ASP A 158 -29.76 -7.27 0.64
CA ASP A 158 -29.58 -5.82 0.75
C ASP A 158 -28.15 -5.39 0.46
N ASP A 159 -27.14 -6.13 0.96
CA ASP A 159 -25.74 -5.89 0.63
C ASP A 159 -25.47 -5.98 -0.87
N LYS A 160 -25.99 -7.05 -1.49
CA LYS A 160 -25.84 -7.29 -2.94
C LYS A 160 -26.53 -6.20 -3.77
N LEU A 161 -27.72 -5.79 -3.36
CA LEU A 161 -28.49 -4.74 -4.06
C LEU A 161 -27.77 -3.39 -3.94
N THR A 162 -27.35 -3.02 -2.75
CA THR A 162 -26.61 -1.77 -2.49
C THR A 162 -25.30 -1.76 -3.28
N PHE A 163 -24.53 -2.85 -3.23
CA PHE A 163 -23.29 -2.98 -3.97
C PHE A 163 -23.50 -2.89 -5.48
N SER A 164 -24.50 -3.59 -6.02
CA SER A 164 -24.85 -3.56 -7.45
C SER A 164 -25.17 -2.13 -7.90
N SER A 165 -25.97 -1.40 -7.12
CA SER A 165 -26.32 -0.01 -7.42
C SER A 165 -25.10 0.91 -7.45
N VAL A 166 -24.21 0.82 -6.44
CA VAL A 166 -23.01 1.66 -6.37
C VAL A 166 -22.04 1.31 -7.49
N TYR A 167 -21.75 0.01 -7.67
CA TYR A 167 -20.81 -0.46 -8.70
C TYR A 167 -21.28 -0.09 -10.11
N SER A 168 -22.56 -0.26 -10.43
CA SER A 168 -23.10 0.07 -11.76
C SER A 168 -22.99 1.56 -12.07
N ARG A 169 -23.28 2.43 -11.09
CA ARG A 169 -23.11 3.88 -11.25
C ARG A 169 -21.66 4.28 -11.45
N PHE A 170 -20.74 3.69 -10.68
CA PHE A 170 -19.31 3.88 -10.85
C PHE A 170 -18.85 3.41 -12.24
N ALA A 171 -19.21 2.18 -12.63
CA ALA A 171 -18.79 1.58 -13.90
C ALA A 171 -19.25 2.43 -15.09
N ALA A 172 -20.51 2.90 -15.08
CA ALA A 172 -21.05 3.74 -16.14
C ALA A 172 -20.22 5.04 -16.31
N GLU A 173 -19.86 5.71 -15.21
CA GLU A 173 -19.06 6.93 -15.28
C GLU A 173 -17.62 6.65 -15.68
N TYR A 174 -16.99 5.63 -15.10
CA TYR A 174 -15.63 5.20 -15.44
C TYR A 174 -15.52 4.87 -16.95
N GLU A 175 -16.50 4.16 -17.52
CA GLU A 175 -16.55 3.85 -18.95
C GLU A 175 -16.77 5.11 -19.81
N SER A 176 -17.60 6.05 -19.35
CA SER A 176 -17.86 7.31 -20.06
C SER A 176 -16.59 8.17 -20.20
N LEU A 177 -15.70 8.10 -19.20
CA LEU A 177 -14.39 8.76 -19.21
C LEU A 177 -13.34 8.04 -20.04
N GLY A 178 -13.66 6.86 -20.57
CA GLY A 178 -12.76 6.06 -21.41
C GLY A 178 -12.07 4.91 -20.66
N GLY A 179 -12.61 4.48 -19.52
CA GLY A 179 -12.02 3.41 -18.68
C GLY A 179 -11.80 2.09 -19.41
N LYS A 180 -12.64 1.76 -20.42
CA LYS A 180 -12.43 0.58 -21.28
C LYS A 180 -11.16 0.62 -22.12
N LYS A 181 -10.51 1.79 -22.26
CA LYS A 181 -9.24 1.93 -22.99
C LYS A 181 -8.03 1.69 -22.09
N LEU A 182 -8.24 1.72 -20.78
CA LEU A 182 -7.18 1.41 -19.82
C LEU A 182 -6.97 -0.11 -19.75
N SER A 183 -5.74 -0.54 -19.49
CA SER A 183 -5.35 -1.95 -19.40
C SER A 183 -5.82 -2.63 -18.10
N ILE A 184 -6.34 -1.85 -17.14
CA ILE A 184 -6.90 -2.33 -15.87
C ILE A 184 -8.38 -2.70 -16.00
N THR A 185 -8.87 -3.56 -15.11
CA THR A 185 -10.30 -3.89 -15.07
C THR A 185 -11.10 -2.77 -14.39
N THR A 186 -12.40 -2.68 -14.70
CA THR A 186 -13.31 -1.79 -13.96
C THR A 186 -13.31 -2.11 -12.46
N GLY A 187 -13.13 -3.37 -12.08
CA GLY A 187 -12.98 -3.78 -10.69
C GLY A 187 -11.73 -3.19 -10.02
N ASP A 188 -10.58 -3.21 -10.70
CA ASP A 188 -9.35 -2.60 -10.18
C ASP A 188 -9.53 -1.11 -9.93
N ALA A 189 -10.12 -0.38 -10.88
CA ALA A 189 -10.44 1.03 -10.74
C ALA A 189 -11.44 1.29 -9.60
N PHE A 190 -12.47 0.45 -9.47
CA PHE A 190 -13.44 0.55 -8.37
C PHE A 190 -12.81 0.32 -7.01
N LEU A 191 -11.93 -0.68 -6.90
CA LEU A 191 -11.21 -0.93 -5.65
C LEU A 191 -10.30 0.26 -5.28
N ALA A 192 -9.59 0.84 -6.24
CA ALA A 192 -8.79 2.05 -6.00
C ALA A 192 -9.67 3.23 -5.55
N PHE A 193 -10.84 3.39 -6.15
CA PHE A 193 -11.82 4.40 -5.75
C PHE A 193 -12.28 4.21 -4.29
N LEU A 194 -12.52 2.95 -3.87
CA LEU A 194 -12.85 2.61 -2.48
C LEU A 194 -11.69 2.77 -1.49
N MET A 195 -10.46 2.79 -1.98
CA MET A 195 -9.30 3.12 -1.12
C MET A 195 -9.20 4.62 -0.83
N ILE A 196 -9.78 5.46 -1.70
CA ILE A 196 -9.84 6.92 -1.53
C ILE A 196 -11.07 7.32 -0.72
N TYR A 197 -12.25 6.80 -1.06
CA TYR A 197 -13.54 7.17 -0.47
C TYR A 197 -14.16 6.01 0.29
N ASP A 198 -14.65 6.26 1.50
CA ASP A 198 -15.32 5.23 2.28
C ASP A 198 -16.59 4.74 1.58
N TYR A 199 -16.78 3.41 1.56
CA TYR A 199 -17.93 2.79 0.88
C TYR A 199 -19.28 3.27 1.41
N LYS A 200 -19.39 3.47 2.74
CA LYS A 200 -20.64 3.93 3.36
C LYS A 200 -21.00 5.34 2.90
N ASP A 201 -20.01 6.22 2.75
CA ASP A 201 -20.21 7.58 2.27
C ASP A 201 -20.63 7.58 0.79
N ILE A 202 -20.00 6.73 -0.03
CA ILE A 202 -20.35 6.55 -1.45
C ILE A 202 -21.77 6.05 -1.62
N CYS A 203 -22.26 5.16 -0.76
CA CYS A 203 -23.64 4.66 -0.80
C CYS A 203 -24.68 5.77 -0.68
N GLN A 204 -24.35 6.86 0.00
CA GLN A 204 -25.24 8.00 0.23
C GLN A 204 -25.16 9.08 -0.86
N LYS A 205 -24.16 9.01 -1.74
CA LYS A 205 -23.95 10.00 -2.80
C LYS A 205 -24.99 9.90 -3.91
N THR A 206 -25.42 11.05 -4.38
CA THR A 206 -26.24 11.17 -5.60
C THR A 206 -25.42 10.74 -6.83
N VAL A 207 -26.11 10.51 -7.96
CA VAL A 207 -25.46 10.18 -9.23
C VAL A 207 -24.46 11.27 -9.65
N ASN A 208 -24.83 12.55 -9.52
CA ASN A 208 -23.96 13.66 -9.91
C ASN A 208 -22.74 13.81 -9.01
N GLU A 209 -22.90 13.65 -7.70
CA GLU A 209 -21.77 13.67 -6.77
C GLU A 209 -20.80 12.52 -7.05
N LEU A 210 -21.30 11.30 -7.26
CA LEU A 210 -20.48 10.16 -7.61
C LEU A 210 -19.71 10.39 -8.92
N LYS A 211 -20.39 10.92 -9.94
CA LYS A 211 -19.78 11.29 -11.22
C LYS A 211 -18.64 12.27 -11.04
N GLU A 212 -18.81 13.31 -10.23
CA GLU A 212 -17.77 14.28 -9.93
C GLU A 212 -16.55 13.63 -9.23
N LEU A 213 -16.81 12.75 -8.24
CA LEU A 213 -15.72 12.05 -7.52
C LEU A 213 -14.94 11.10 -8.44
N VAL A 214 -15.64 10.36 -9.31
CA VAL A 214 -14.96 9.47 -10.29
C VAL A 214 -14.10 10.29 -11.26
N GLY A 215 -14.63 11.41 -11.77
CA GLY A 215 -13.87 12.31 -12.64
C GLY A 215 -12.61 12.87 -11.98
N LYS A 216 -12.72 13.31 -10.72
CA LYS A 216 -11.58 13.81 -9.93
C LYS A 216 -10.53 12.72 -9.66
N SER A 217 -10.94 11.46 -9.59
CA SER A 217 -10.03 10.32 -9.34
C SER A 217 -9.39 9.76 -10.62
N TRP A 218 -9.66 10.34 -11.79
CA TRP A 218 -9.26 9.78 -13.08
C TRP A 218 -7.75 9.53 -13.21
N GLU A 219 -6.93 10.42 -12.69
CA GLU A 219 -5.48 10.29 -12.73
C GLU A 219 -4.96 9.10 -11.88
N GLU A 220 -5.63 8.78 -10.77
CA GLU A 220 -5.31 7.59 -9.96
C GLU A 220 -5.59 6.29 -10.74
N PHE A 221 -6.65 6.27 -11.57
CA PHE A 221 -6.93 5.10 -12.41
C PHE A 221 -5.88 4.92 -13.51
N LYS A 222 -5.40 6.00 -14.13
CA LYS A 222 -4.30 5.95 -15.10
C LYS A 222 -3.00 5.45 -14.49
N LEU A 223 -2.73 5.82 -13.24
CA LEU A 223 -1.55 5.35 -12.53
C LEU A 223 -1.49 3.82 -12.41
N LEU A 224 -2.67 3.18 -12.23
CA LEU A 224 -2.77 1.72 -12.09
C LEU A 224 -2.39 0.92 -13.35
N GLU A 225 -2.31 1.55 -14.54
CA GLU A 225 -1.88 0.87 -15.77
C GLU A 225 -0.41 0.49 -15.78
N HIS A 226 0.41 1.16 -14.97
CA HIS A 226 1.86 1.00 -15.00
C HIS A 226 2.31 0.01 -13.93
N ASP A 227 3.20 -0.92 -14.30
CA ASP A 227 3.78 -1.90 -13.37
C ASP A 227 4.67 -1.23 -12.30
N GLN A 228 5.19 -0.03 -12.60
CA GLN A 228 5.96 0.80 -11.67
C GLN A 228 5.13 2.04 -11.29
N GLU A 229 4.31 1.88 -10.28
CA GLU A 229 3.41 2.93 -9.80
C GLU A 229 4.10 3.99 -8.92
N ILE A 230 5.29 3.69 -8.40
CA ILE A 230 6.01 4.52 -7.43
C ILE A 230 7.38 4.91 -7.96
N GLU A 231 7.71 6.20 -7.86
CA GLU A 231 9.06 6.72 -8.05
C GLU A 231 9.68 7.04 -6.69
N LEU A 232 10.72 6.31 -6.33
CA LEU A 232 11.45 6.52 -5.08
C LEU A 232 12.54 7.58 -5.27
N LYS A 233 12.41 8.71 -4.61
CA LYS A 233 13.44 9.75 -4.53
C LYS A 233 14.38 9.45 -3.36
N MET A 234 15.51 8.83 -3.65
CA MET A 234 16.48 8.34 -2.65
C MET A 234 17.35 9.45 -2.04
N ASN A 235 17.50 10.57 -2.74
CA ASN A 235 18.28 11.72 -2.31
C ASN A 235 17.57 13.02 -2.72
N PRO A 236 17.87 14.15 -2.04
CA PRO A 236 17.38 15.45 -2.45
C PRO A 236 17.79 15.79 -3.88
N THR A 237 16.88 16.39 -4.64
CA THR A 237 17.16 16.80 -6.01
C THR A 237 18.11 17.99 -6.01
N SER A 238 19.30 17.82 -6.53
CA SER A 238 20.29 18.88 -6.72
C SER A 238 20.27 19.36 -8.16
N GLU A 239 19.27 20.16 -8.57
CA GLU A 239 19.32 20.79 -9.89
C GLU A 239 20.18 22.07 -9.83
N LYS A 240 21.15 22.15 -10.72
CA LYS A 240 21.94 23.38 -10.92
C LYS A 240 21.02 24.40 -11.58
N LYS A 241 20.61 25.43 -10.83
CA LYS A 241 19.96 26.61 -11.41
C LYS A 241 20.74 27.09 -12.62
N SER A 242 20.06 27.32 -13.74
CA SER A 242 20.66 27.95 -14.91
C SER A 242 21.21 29.32 -14.50
N LEU A 243 22.25 29.82 -15.18
CA LEU A 243 22.81 31.14 -14.89
C LEU A 243 21.77 32.26 -15.07
N LEU A 244 20.75 32.05 -15.91
CA LEU A 244 19.64 32.98 -16.13
C LEU A 244 18.66 33.02 -14.95
N ASP A 245 18.40 31.89 -14.29
CA ASP A 245 17.51 31.80 -13.12
C ASP A 245 18.11 32.47 -11.87
N ARG A 246 19.46 32.65 -11.85
CA ARG A 246 20.16 33.36 -10.77
C ARG A 246 20.07 34.88 -10.86
N LEU A 247 19.65 35.41 -12.00
CA LEU A 247 19.62 36.85 -12.26
C LEU A 247 18.22 37.48 -12.08
N LEU A 248 17.17 36.69 -11.94
CA LEU A 248 15.83 37.20 -11.68
C LEU A 248 15.59 37.27 -10.16
N PRO A 249 15.14 38.43 -9.63
CA PRO A 249 14.72 38.50 -8.24
C PRO A 249 13.45 37.65 -8.05
N VAL A 250 13.61 36.43 -7.54
CA VAL A 250 12.48 35.57 -7.15
C VAL A 250 11.94 36.16 -5.86
N SER A 251 10.73 36.71 -5.91
CA SER A 251 9.94 36.98 -4.72
C SER A 251 9.73 35.66 -4.00
N THR A 252 10.34 35.46 -2.84
CA THR A 252 10.16 34.25 -2.02
C THR A 252 8.69 34.18 -1.59
N PRO A 253 7.96 33.13 -1.96
CA PRO A 253 6.56 32.98 -1.56
C PRO A 253 6.49 32.85 -0.04
N LYS A 254 5.55 33.52 0.59
CA LYS A 254 5.20 33.23 1.99
C LYS A 254 4.49 31.91 2.07
N LEU A 255 5.03 30.99 2.85
CA LEU A 255 4.50 29.65 3.03
C LEU A 255 3.82 29.53 4.38
N LYS A 256 2.58 29.09 4.37
CA LYS A 256 1.84 28.72 5.57
C LYS A 256 1.67 27.20 5.58
N ILE A 257 2.21 26.57 6.62
CA ILE A 257 2.37 25.11 6.68
C ILE A 257 1.58 24.56 7.87
N ALA A 258 0.78 23.52 7.63
CA ALA A 258 0.10 22.79 8.68
C ALA A 258 0.75 21.42 8.94
N PHE A 259 0.84 21.05 10.22
CA PHE A 259 1.29 19.74 10.67
C PHE A 259 0.16 19.03 11.42
N LEU A 260 -0.18 17.81 11.01
CA LEU A 260 -1.25 17.02 11.59
C LEU A 260 -0.68 15.82 12.35
N TYR A 261 -0.99 15.76 13.64
CA TYR A 261 -0.47 14.78 14.59
C TYR A 261 -1.59 13.87 15.13
N ALA A 262 -1.37 12.56 15.15
CA ALA A 262 -2.30 11.61 15.77
C ALA A 262 -2.29 11.68 17.30
N LYS A 263 -1.20 12.18 17.89
CA LYS A 263 -1.02 12.35 19.35
C LYS A 263 -0.41 13.73 19.62
N THR A 264 -0.15 14.02 20.90
CA THR A 264 0.58 15.23 21.28
C THR A 264 2.09 14.97 21.32
N PRO A 265 2.95 16.01 21.19
CA PRO A 265 4.40 15.88 21.40
C PRO A 265 4.76 15.38 22.80
N ALA A 266 3.93 15.67 23.82
CA ALA A 266 4.16 15.21 25.19
C ALA A 266 3.91 13.71 25.37
N THR A 267 3.00 13.11 24.58
CA THR A 267 2.57 11.70 24.74
C THR A 267 3.13 10.74 23.71
N SER A 268 3.85 11.25 22.69
CA SER A 268 4.39 10.44 21.60
C SER A 268 5.75 10.94 21.16
N ALA A 269 6.76 10.11 21.28
CA ALA A 269 8.11 10.39 20.81
C ALA A 269 8.16 10.62 19.29
N TRP A 270 7.32 9.90 18.53
CA TRP A 270 7.16 10.11 17.09
C TRP A 270 6.64 11.52 16.78
N THR A 271 5.55 11.92 17.45
CA THR A 271 5.00 13.29 17.30
C THR A 271 6.00 14.35 17.74
N TYR A 272 6.72 14.11 18.84
CA TYR A 272 7.75 15.02 19.33
C TYR A 272 8.87 15.25 18.31
N ALA A 273 9.33 14.20 17.63
CA ALA A 273 10.35 14.33 16.58
C ALA A 273 9.86 15.19 15.39
N HIS A 274 8.61 15.03 14.97
CA HIS A 274 8.00 15.87 13.94
C HIS A 274 7.82 17.32 14.40
N GLU A 275 7.43 17.53 15.68
CA GLU A 275 7.30 18.85 16.25
C GLU A 275 8.65 19.60 16.31
N LEU A 276 9.73 18.92 16.67
CA LEU A 276 11.08 19.48 16.56
C LEU A 276 11.40 19.90 15.11
N GLY A 277 10.93 19.11 14.15
CA GLY A 277 11.06 19.42 12.72
C GLY A 277 10.28 20.68 12.32
N ARG A 278 9.06 20.86 12.83
CA ARG A 278 8.24 22.05 12.62
C ARG A 278 8.92 23.29 13.18
N LEU A 279 9.38 23.22 14.42
CA LEU A 279 10.08 24.34 15.09
C LEU A 279 11.40 24.68 14.38
N HIS A 280 12.11 23.69 13.83
CA HIS A 280 13.29 23.93 13.02
C HIS A 280 12.98 24.77 11.77
N LEU A 281 11.83 24.54 11.10
CA LEU A 281 11.43 25.37 9.96
C LEU A 281 11.19 26.82 10.34
N GLU A 282 10.50 27.10 11.44
CA GLU A 282 10.26 28.46 11.91
C GLU A 282 11.57 29.18 12.27
N GLN A 283 12.55 28.45 12.82
CA GLN A 283 13.86 29.02 13.12
C GLN A 283 14.70 29.27 11.86
N THR A 284 14.57 28.39 10.86
CA THR A 284 15.37 28.46 9.63
C THR A 284 14.84 29.50 8.65
N PHE A 285 13.52 29.69 8.62
CA PHE A 285 12.83 30.58 7.68
C PHE A 285 11.87 31.55 8.41
N PRO A 286 12.36 32.41 9.30
CA PRO A 286 11.50 33.18 10.21
C PRO A 286 10.60 34.21 9.52
N GLU A 287 10.94 34.65 8.30
CA GLU A 287 10.15 35.61 7.55
C GLU A 287 9.28 35.00 6.46
N GLU A 288 9.68 33.84 5.95
CA GLU A 288 9.05 33.17 4.81
C GLU A 288 8.05 32.10 5.23
N VAL A 289 8.23 31.46 6.41
CA VAL A 289 7.45 30.31 6.86
C VAL A 289 6.71 30.62 8.15
N THR A 290 5.41 30.34 8.16
CA THR A 290 4.59 30.25 9.37
C THR A 290 3.98 28.87 9.48
N THR A 291 3.90 28.34 10.68
CA THR A 291 3.36 26.97 10.88
C THR A 291 2.19 26.93 11.86
N GLU A 292 1.33 25.96 11.67
CA GLU A 292 0.27 25.56 12.62
C GLU A 292 0.39 24.06 12.88
N CYS A 293 -0.06 23.59 14.04
CA CYS A 293 -0.17 22.16 14.31
C CYS A 293 -1.57 21.81 14.85
N TYR A 294 -2.01 20.59 14.53
CA TYR A 294 -3.25 19.98 14.98
C TYR A 294 -2.91 18.67 15.67
N GLU A 295 -3.35 18.50 16.90
CA GLU A 295 -2.97 17.38 17.76
C GLU A 295 -4.15 16.47 18.09
N ASN A 296 -3.87 15.23 18.56
CA ASN A 296 -4.87 14.24 18.96
C ASN A 296 -5.91 13.93 17.87
N LEU A 297 -5.47 13.91 16.63
CA LEU A 297 -6.33 13.62 15.51
C LEU A 297 -6.55 12.10 15.37
N THR A 298 -7.81 11.73 15.22
CA THR A 298 -8.20 10.43 14.69
C THR A 298 -8.34 10.53 13.16
N ARG A 299 -8.51 9.39 12.49
CA ARG A 299 -8.77 9.33 11.04
C ARG A 299 -9.94 10.24 10.63
N ASP A 300 -11.07 10.20 11.40
CA ASP A 300 -12.27 10.97 11.10
C ASP A 300 -12.09 12.49 11.35
N LEU A 301 -11.19 12.87 12.27
CA LEU A 301 -10.87 14.26 12.56
C LEU A 301 -9.84 14.84 11.59
N ALA A 302 -9.02 14.00 10.95
CA ALA A 302 -7.97 14.45 10.04
C ALA A 302 -8.54 15.21 8.83
N GLU A 303 -9.65 14.75 8.26
CA GLU A 303 -10.30 15.42 7.13
C GLU A 303 -10.76 16.83 7.50
N LYS A 304 -11.38 17.00 8.68
CA LYS A 304 -11.81 18.32 9.18
C LYS A 304 -10.63 19.23 9.48
N ALA A 305 -9.56 18.69 10.04
CA ALA A 305 -8.34 19.44 10.34
C ALA A 305 -7.64 19.91 9.06
N ILE A 306 -7.58 19.09 8.02
CA ILE A 306 -7.05 19.48 6.70
C ILE A 306 -7.91 20.60 6.10
N ALA A 307 -9.24 20.45 6.12
CA ALA A 307 -10.15 21.48 5.60
C ALA A 307 -10.00 22.82 6.36
N ASP A 308 -9.88 22.80 7.68
CA ASP A 308 -9.63 24.00 8.50
C ASP A 308 -8.28 24.65 8.17
N ALA A 309 -7.21 23.85 8.01
CA ALA A 309 -5.90 24.33 7.61
C ALA A 309 -5.93 25.02 6.24
N ILE A 310 -6.62 24.43 5.25
CA ILE A 310 -6.80 25.02 3.92
C ILE A 310 -7.60 26.33 4.01
N GLN A 311 -8.69 26.35 4.77
CA GLN A 311 -9.49 27.55 4.97
C GLN A 311 -8.69 28.68 5.63
N LYS A 312 -7.76 28.36 6.51
CA LYS A 312 -6.82 29.33 7.12
C LYS A 312 -5.69 29.77 6.18
N GLY A 313 -5.65 29.24 4.96
CA GLY A 313 -4.67 29.61 3.93
C GLY A 313 -3.36 28.82 3.97
N CYS A 314 -3.32 27.65 4.62
CA CYS A 314 -2.17 26.78 4.53
C CYS A 314 -2.04 26.24 3.09
N ASN A 315 -0.86 26.38 2.52
CA ASN A 315 -0.55 25.96 1.16
C ASN A 315 0.35 24.70 1.10
N ILE A 316 0.84 24.26 2.26
CA ILE A 316 1.55 22.99 2.44
C ILE A 316 0.99 22.31 3.68
N ILE A 317 0.74 21.01 3.61
CA ILE A 317 0.23 20.21 4.73
C ILE A 317 1.07 18.94 4.87
N PHE A 318 1.62 18.72 6.07
CA PHE A 318 2.29 17.50 6.46
C PHE A 318 1.39 16.68 7.39
N THR A 319 1.02 15.49 6.95
CA THR A 319 0.33 14.50 7.79
C THR A 319 1.35 13.45 8.22
N THR A 320 1.50 13.24 9.52
CA THR A 320 2.66 12.53 10.11
C THR A 320 2.45 11.05 10.40
N THR A 321 1.36 10.47 9.89
CA THR A 321 1.04 9.05 10.05
C THR A 321 0.37 8.48 8.80
N PRO A 322 0.60 7.19 8.47
CA PRO A 322 -0.09 6.50 7.39
C PRO A 322 -1.63 6.49 7.54
N GLU A 323 -2.15 6.59 8.76
CA GLU A 323 -3.60 6.62 9.02
C GLU A 323 -4.32 7.76 8.31
N PHE A 324 -3.61 8.86 8.00
CA PHE A 324 -4.18 10.05 7.37
C PHE A 324 -4.04 10.06 5.84
N VAL A 325 -3.52 9.00 5.21
CA VAL A 325 -3.35 8.92 3.74
C VAL A 325 -4.67 9.20 3.02
N GLN A 326 -5.76 8.58 3.44
CA GLN A 326 -7.05 8.71 2.77
C GLN A 326 -7.56 10.16 2.81
N ALA A 327 -7.56 10.78 3.98
CA ALA A 327 -7.95 12.19 4.15
C ALA A 327 -7.02 13.12 3.34
N SER A 328 -5.73 12.82 3.30
CA SER A 328 -4.73 13.56 2.51
C SER A 328 -5.02 13.50 1.01
N VAL A 329 -5.33 12.30 0.48
CA VAL A 329 -5.64 12.12 -0.95
C VAL A 329 -6.93 12.81 -1.33
N GLN A 330 -7.99 12.68 -0.53
CA GLN A 330 -9.28 13.36 -0.76
C GLN A 330 -9.11 14.87 -0.81
N ALA A 331 -8.37 15.44 0.14
CA ALA A 331 -8.10 16.87 0.20
C ALA A 331 -7.25 17.35 -0.99
N ALA A 332 -6.21 16.59 -1.37
CA ALA A 332 -5.37 16.93 -2.52
C ALA A 332 -6.13 16.88 -3.86
N ILE A 333 -7.07 15.94 -4.01
CA ILE A 333 -7.97 15.88 -5.18
C ILE A 333 -8.91 17.10 -5.21
N ALA A 334 -9.42 17.53 -4.06
CA ALA A 334 -10.32 18.67 -3.95
C ALA A 334 -9.59 20.02 -4.10
N HIS A 335 -8.33 20.10 -3.67
CA HIS A 335 -7.50 21.30 -3.59
C HIS A 335 -6.12 21.08 -4.22
N PRO A 336 -6.02 20.93 -5.56
CA PRO A 336 -4.77 20.65 -6.26
C PRO A 336 -3.71 21.76 -6.13
N GLU A 337 -4.10 22.96 -5.70
CA GLU A 337 -3.20 24.07 -5.39
C GLU A 337 -2.43 23.88 -4.09
N VAL A 338 -2.91 23.01 -3.18
CA VAL A 338 -2.29 22.75 -1.87
C VAL A 338 -1.37 21.53 -1.98
N LYS A 339 -0.15 21.67 -1.50
CA LYS A 339 0.82 20.56 -1.47
C LYS A 339 0.61 19.74 -0.21
N ILE A 340 0.17 18.50 -0.36
CA ILE A 340 -0.05 17.59 0.77
C ILE A 340 0.96 16.46 0.73
N LEU A 341 1.68 16.28 1.85
CA LEU A 341 2.65 15.21 2.03
C LEU A 341 2.27 14.35 3.23
N ASN A 342 2.33 13.04 3.04
CA ASN A 342 2.02 12.08 4.10
C ASN A 342 3.27 11.29 4.50
N CYS A 343 3.49 11.16 5.81
CA CYS A 343 4.56 10.32 6.35
C CYS A 343 4.17 8.85 6.27
N SER A 344 4.46 8.25 5.12
CA SER A 344 4.27 6.83 4.82
C SER A 344 5.24 6.39 3.73
N LEU A 345 5.34 5.09 3.52
CA LEU A 345 6.20 4.48 2.52
C LEU A 345 5.39 3.49 1.68
N ASN A 346 5.80 3.29 0.42
CA ASN A 346 5.16 2.39 -0.53
C ASN A 346 3.68 2.75 -0.81
N THR A 347 3.41 4.04 -1.01
CA THR A 347 2.07 4.58 -1.27
C THR A 347 1.98 5.05 -2.72
N SER A 348 1.02 4.48 -3.46
CA SER A 348 0.83 4.70 -4.90
C SER A 348 -0.25 5.74 -5.21
N HIS A 349 -0.25 6.89 -4.53
CA HIS A 349 -1.18 7.98 -4.80
C HIS A 349 -0.47 9.15 -5.47
N ARG A 350 -0.95 9.56 -6.65
CA ARG A 350 -0.33 10.64 -7.43
C ARG A 350 -0.59 12.03 -6.88
N TYR A 351 -1.74 12.27 -6.28
CA TYR A 351 -2.13 13.60 -5.80
C TYR A 351 -1.39 14.06 -4.55
N ILE A 352 -0.82 13.13 -3.78
CA ILE A 352 0.04 13.43 -2.64
C ILE A 352 1.45 12.94 -2.91
N ARG A 353 2.43 13.50 -2.21
CA ARG A 353 3.76 12.90 -2.09
C ARG A 353 3.89 12.27 -0.72
N THR A 354 4.65 11.21 -0.63
CA THR A 354 4.92 10.57 0.65
C THR A 354 6.39 10.72 1.01
N TYR A 355 6.68 10.64 2.29
CA TYR A 355 8.04 10.74 2.78
C TYR A 355 8.26 9.79 3.95
N TYR A 356 9.46 9.24 4.00
CA TYR A 356 9.96 8.44 5.10
C TYR A 356 11.49 8.48 5.13
N ALA A 357 12.12 7.92 6.17
CA ALA A 357 13.58 7.90 6.26
C ALA A 357 14.13 6.47 6.19
N ARG A 358 15.31 6.31 5.60
CA ARG A 358 16.03 5.02 5.49
C ARG A 358 16.68 4.64 6.82
N MET A 359 15.88 4.45 7.86
CA MET A 359 16.35 4.14 9.20
C MET A 359 17.21 2.86 9.28
N TYR A 360 17.04 1.95 8.33
CA TYR A 360 17.87 0.75 8.27
C TYR A 360 19.38 1.05 8.19
N GLU A 361 19.77 2.19 7.61
CA GLU A 361 21.19 2.60 7.56
C GLU A 361 21.72 2.89 8.98
N ALA A 362 20.95 3.60 9.80
CA ALA A 362 21.30 3.84 11.21
C ALA A 362 21.25 2.55 12.05
N LYS A 363 20.26 1.69 11.79
CA LYS A 363 20.13 0.41 12.48
C LYS A 363 21.29 -0.54 12.19
N PHE A 364 21.84 -0.50 10.99
CA PHE A 364 23.06 -1.25 10.67
C PHE A 364 24.24 -0.80 11.53
N LEU A 365 24.45 0.51 11.67
CA LEU A 365 25.49 1.07 12.55
C LEU A 365 25.27 0.67 14.01
N MET A 366 24.02 0.74 14.49
CA MET A 366 23.69 0.30 15.86
C MET A 366 23.94 -1.20 16.04
N GLY A 367 23.63 -2.02 15.02
CA GLY A 367 23.96 -3.44 15.01
C GLY A 367 25.47 -3.70 15.14
N ALA A 368 26.29 -2.93 14.43
CA ALA A 368 27.75 -3.04 14.55
C ALA A 368 28.24 -2.70 15.98
N ILE A 369 27.67 -1.69 16.62
CA ILE A 369 27.95 -1.39 18.06
C ILE A 369 27.51 -2.58 18.91
N ALA A 370 26.29 -3.08 18.72
CA ALA A 370 25.75 -4.17 19.51
C ALA A 370 26.61 -5.45 19.42
N GLY A 371 27.02 -5.81 18.20
CA GLY A 371 27.92 -6.95 17.97
C GLY A 371 29.30 -6.80 18.66
N ALA A 372 29.84 -5.57 18.71
CA ALA A 372 31.07 -5.27 19.38
C ALA A 372 30.96 -5.29 20.93
N MET A 373 29.78 -4.96 21.46
CA MET A 373 29.55 -4.78 22.89
C MET A 373 28.97 -6.02 23.61
N ALA A 374 28.42 -6.97 22.86
CA ALA A 374 27.84 -8.20 23.40
C ALA A 374 28.89 -9.32 23.47
N GLU A 375 29.53 -9.50 24.62
CA GLU A 375 30.56 -10.51 24.83
C GLU A 375 30.10 -11.95 24.55
N ASN A 376 28.86 -12.29 24.89
CA ASN A 376 28.26 -13.60 24.65
C ASN A 376 27.57 -13.73 23.28
N GLY A 377 27.52 -12.67 22.47
CA GLY A 377 26.86 -12.64 21.18
C GLY A 377 25.31 -12.69 21.24
N GLN A 378 24.71 -12.62 22.44
CA GLN A 378 23.25 -12.62 22.61
C GLN A 378 22.73 -11.19 22.65
N LEU A 379 21.90 -10.84 21.67
CA LEU A 379 21.34 -9.51 21.45
C LEU A 379 19.82 -9.60 21.41
N ALA A 380 19.13 -8.50 21.68
CA ALA A 380 17.70 -8.40 21.44
C ALA A 380 17.35 -7.18 20.59
N TYR A 381 16.28 -7.31 19.86
CA TYR A 381 15.61 -6.23 19.14
C TYR A 381 14.12 -6.21 19.51
N ILE A 382 13.66 -5.11 20.09
CA ILE A 382 12.25 -4.91 20.43
C ILE A 382 11.66 -3.99 19.37
N ALA A 383 10.83 -4.56 18.51
CA ALA A 383 10.16 -3.86 17.42
C ALA A 383 8.72 -3.48 17.80
N ASP A 384 8.18 -2.43 17.16
CA ASP A 384 6.81 -1.98 17.42
C ASP A 384 5.83 -2.53 16.37
N TYR A 385 5.85 -2.01 15.15
CA TYR A 385 4.86 -2.33 14.13
C TYR A 385 5.49 -3.11 12.96
N PRO A 386 4.89 -4.23 12.52
CA PRO A 386 5.35 -4.95 11.33
C PRO A 386 4.89 -4.25 10.03
N ILE A 387 5.41 -3.04 9.81
CA ILE A 387 5.11 -2.19 8.64
C ILE A 387 6.28 -2.13 7.67
N PHE A 388 6.06 -1.59 6.47
CA PHE A 388 7.12 -1.36 5.49
C PHE A 388 8.32 -0.63 6.11
N GLY A 389 9.51 -1.11 5.82
CA GLY A 389 10.76 -0.59 6.33
C GLY A 389 11.16 -1.12 7.71
N THR A 390 10.23 -1.57 8.57
CA THR A 390 10.58 -2.11 9.90
C THR A 390 11.37 -3.41 9.80
N ILE A 391 10.98 -4.30 8.89
CA ILE A 391 11.71 -5.57 8.68
C ILE A 391 13.13 -5.31 8.18
N ALA A 392 13.30 -4.34 7.29
CA ALA A 392 14.61 -3.90 6.85
C ALA A 392 15.46 -3.34 8.01
N ASN A 393 14.85 -2.60 8.95
CA ASN A 393 15.54 -2.11 10.15
C ASN A 393 16.06 -3.26 11.02
N ILE A 394 15.23 -4.29 11.26
CA ILE A 394 15.61 -5.48 12.03
C ILE A 394 16.76 -6.22 11.35
N ASN A 395 16.63 -6.47 10.05
CA ASN A 395 17.64 -7.20 9.29
C ASN A 395 18.96 -6.43 9.15
N ALA A 396 18.90 -5.11 8.95
CA ALA A 396 20.09 -4.27 8.92
C ALA A 396 20.85 -4.29 10.26
N PHE A 397 20.11 -4.22 11.38
CA PHE A 397 20.69 -4.38 12.71
C PHE A 397 21.36 -5.75 12.86
N ALA A 398 20.69 -6.81 12.44
CA ALA A 398 21.23 -8.17 12.52
C ALA A 398 22.48 -8.36 11.66
N LEU A 399 22.49 -7.82 10.44
CA LEU A 399 23.63 -7.86 9.53
C LEU A 399 24.81 -7.03 10.06
N GLY A 400 24.54 -5.84 10.63
CA GLY A 400 25.56 -5.01 11.27
C GLY A 400 26.20 -5.72 12.46
N ALA A 401 25.42 -6.38 13.30
CA ALA A 401 25.92 -7.18 14.41
C ALA A 401 26.77 -8.37 13.95
N LYS A 402 26.29 -9.10 12.92
CA LYS A 402 26.97 -10.25 12.33
C LYS A 402 28.29 -9.87 11.66
N MET A 403 28.38 -8.67 11.05
CA MET A 403 29.60 -8.15 10.45
C MET A 403 30.73 -8.05 11.46
N VAL A 404 30.46 -7.63 12.69
CA VAL A 404 31.45 -7.45 13.77
C VAL A 404 31.61 -8.72 14.60
N ASN A 405 30.52 -9.41 14.87
CA ASN A 405 30.49 -10.66 15.60
C ASN A 405 29.73 -11.74 14.82
N PRO A 406 30.39 -12.62 14.06
CA PRO A 406 29.73 -13.65 13.26
C PRO A 406 28.86 -14.64 14.06
N ARG A 407 28.99 -14.69 15.39
CA ARG A 407 28.15 -15.51 16.28
C ARG A 407 26.94 -14.77 16.86
N ALA A 408 26.77 -13.49 16.51
CA ALA A 408 25.67 -12.68 17.02
C ALA A 408 24.30 -13.28 16.66
N GLN A 409 23.47 -13.48 17.68
CA GLN A 409 22.07 -13.90 17.54
C GLN A 409 21.17 -12.82 18.10
N ILE A 410 20.12 -12.47 17.36
CA ILE A 410 19.19 -11.39 17.68
C ILE A 410 17.83 -11.98 18.04
N TYR A 411 17.44 -11.92 19.32
CA TYR A 411 16.11 -12.27 19.79
C TYR A 411 15.14 -11.13 19.46
N LEU A 412 14.19 -11.39 18.59
CA LEU A 412 13.17 -10.43 18.16
C LEU A 412 11.93 -10.55 19.03
N GLU A 413 11.53 -9.45 19.65
CA GLU A 413 10.29 -9.30 20.38
C GLU A 413 9.48 -8.14 19.79
N TRP A 414 8.13 -8.21 19.91
CA TRP A 414 7.21 -7.20 19.39
C TRP A 414 6.37 -6.60 20.51
N SER A 415 6.46 -5.29 20.71
CA SER A 415 5.72 -4.56 21.76
C SER A 415 4.22 -4.44 21.46
N THR A 416 3.83 -4.63 20.21
CA THR A 416 2.45 -4.48 19.73
C THR A 416 1.67 -5.80 19.66
N LEU A 417 2.25 -6.93 20.04
CA LEU A 417 1.53 -8.20 20.20
C LEU A 417 0.47 -8.10 21.28
N LYS A 418 -0.64 -8.84 21.10
CA LYS A 418 -1.65 -9.03 22.16
C LYS A 418 -0.97 -9.59 23.40
N ASP A 419 -1.39 -9.11 24.56
CA ASP A 419 -0.91 -9.58 25.87
C ASP A 419 0.60 -9.41 26.14
N VAL A 420 1.30 -8.65 25.31
CA VAL A 420 2.72 -8.29 25.48
C VAL A 420 2.84 -6.77 25.68
N ASP A 421 3.45 -6.37 26.77
CA ASP A 421 3.94 -5.00 26.97
C ASP A 421 5.47 -4.96 26.97
N LEU A 422 6.05 -3.76 27.10
CA LEU A 422 7.50 -3.61 27.12
C LEU A 422 8.16 -4.35 28.29
N GLY A 423 7.50 -4.44 29.44
CA GLY A 423 7.99 -5.16 30.61
C GLY A 423 8.10 -6.66 30.32
N ILE A 424 7.03 -7.23 29.75
CA ILE A 424 6.99 -8.66 29.35
C ILE A 424 8.05 -8.96 28.28
N ALA A 425 8.17 -8.09 27.26
CA ALA A 425 9.18 -8.23 26.24
C ALA A 425 10.60 -8.20 26.83
N MET A 426 10.87 -7.28 27.77
CA MET A 426 12.14 -7.20 28.47
C MET A 426 12.42 -8.44 29.33
N ASP A 427 11.45 -8.93 30.07
CA ASP A 427 11.59 -10.16 30.85
C ASP A 427 11.92 -11.37 29.98
N ASN A 428 11.30 -11.46 28.80
CA ASN A 428 11.56 -12.52 27.83
C ASN A 428 13.02 -12.51 27.35
N VAL A 429 13.57 -11.33 27.05
CA VAL A 429 14.97 -11.23 26.56
C VAL A 429 15.99 -11.43 27.68
N ILE A 430 15.72 -10.95 28.89
CA ILE A 430 16.58 -11.16 30.07
C ILE A 430 16.71 -12.66 30.39
N LYS A 431 15.60 -13.41 30.35
CA LYS A 431 15.61 -14.88 30.56
C LYS A 431 16.47 -15.64 29.55
N LYS A 432 16.72 -15.07 28.38
CA LYS A 432 17.58 -15.64 27.33
C LYS A 432 19.05 -15.27 27.48
N GLY A 433 19.43 -14.58 28.55
CA GLY A 433 20.82 -14.15 28.82
C GLY A 433 21.30 -12.99 27.94
N VAL A 434 20.37 -12.23 27.37
CA VAL A 434 20.68 -11.05 26.58
C VAL A 434 21.23 -9.95 27.47
N THR A 435 22.30 -9.31 27.00
CA THR A 435 22.95 -8.18 27.72
C THR A 435 22.84 -6.87 26.97
N VAL A 436 22.63 -6.90 25.65
CA VAL A 436 22.54 -5.70 24.82
C VAL A 436 21.22 -5.72 24.05
N VAL A 437 20.45 -4.64 24.17
CA VAL A 437 19.07 -4.53 23.63
C VAL A 437 18.96 -3.28 22.75
N SER A 438 18.40 -3.45 21.56
CA SER A 438 17.85 -2.36 20.75
C SER A 438 16.37 -2.23 21.10
N GLY A 439 16.03 -1.22 21.89
CA GLY A 439 14.67 -0.90 22.31
C GLY A 439 14.01 0.15 21.42
N GLN A 440 13.08 0.91 22.01
CA GLN A 440 12.44 2.05 21.35
C GLN A 440 13.48 3.07 20.90
N ASP A 441 13.31 3.63 19.69
CA ASP A 441 14.30 4.55 19.11
C ASP A 441 14.32 5.92 19.79
N MET A 442 13.19 6.32 20.37
CA MET A 442 13.02 7.63 21.00
C MET A 442 12.16 7.51 22.24
N VAL A 443 12.31 8.46 23.13
CA VAL A 443 11.50 8.64 24.33
C VAL A 443 10.80 10.01 24.28
N ILE A 444 9.69 10.14 25.00
CA ILE A 444 9.03 11.43 25.19
C ILE A 444 9.88 12.31 26.17
N PRO A 445 9.79 13.64 26.08
CA PRO A 445 10.59 14.53 26.92
C PRO A 445 10.43 14.31 28.43
N GLU A 446 9.25 13.87 28.88
CA GLU A 446 8.94 13.62 30.29
C GLU A 446 9.39 12.23 30.78
N ASP A 447 9.79 11.33 29.88
CA ASP A 447 10.26 9.99 30.23
C ASP A 447 11.72 10.01 30.63
N ALA A 448 11.99 9.87 31.93
CA ALA A 448 13.34 9.77 32.46
C ALA A 448 13.96 8.37 32.27
N SER A 449 13.28 7.45 31.61
CA SER A 449 13.77 6.09 31.34
C SER A 449 15.03 6.11 30.48
N ARG A 450 15.95 5.21 30.78
CA ARG A 450 17.13 4.94 29.96
C ARG A 450 16.95 3.72 29.04
N TYR A 451 15.77 3.10 29.03
CA TYR A 451 15.44 1.93 28.20
C TYR A 451 15.05 2.35 26.78
N PHE A 452 15.94 3.06 26.09
CA PHE A 452 15.74 3.51 24.72
C PHE A 452 17.02 3.39 23.88
N GLY A 453 16.86 3.40 22.56
CA GLY A 453 17.95 3.22 21.63
C GLY A 453 18.62 1.86 21.81
N LEU A 454 19.93 1.85 21.76
CA LEU A 454 20.77 0.69 22.05
C LEU A 454 21.35 0.84 23.46
N TYR A 455 21.16 -0.13 24.33
CA TYR A 455 21.65 -0.10 25.70
C TYR A 455 22.15 -1.46 26.17
N HIS A 456 23.10 -1.42 27.12
CA HIS A 456 23.60 -2.59 27.86
C HIS A 456 22.84 -2.70 29.17
N ILE A 457 22.37 -3.92 29.51
CA ILE A 457 21.71 -4.21 30.79
C ILE A 457 22.77 -4.43 31.86
N GLU A 458 22.83 -3.57 32.86
CA GLU A 458 23.74 -3.66 33.99
C GLU A 458 22.96 -3.76 35.31
N LYS A 459 23.64 -4.13 36.38
CA LYS A 459 23.04 -4.32 37.72
C LYS A 459 22.41 -3.02 38.26
N GLU A 460 22.98 -1.88 37.91
CA GLU A 460 22.53 -0.55 38.36
C GLU A 460 21.53 0.11 37.40
N GLY A 461 21.12 -0.61 36.38
CA GLY A 461 20.20 -0.12 35.34
C GLY A 461 20.83 -0.10 33.95
N PRO A 462 20.10 0.33 32.92
CA PRO A 462 20.61 0.33 31.55
C PRO A 462 21.67 1.40 31.33
N ARG A 463 22.75 1.03 30.62
CA ARG A 463 23.75 1.95 30.11
C ARG A 463 23.56 2.16 28.61
N ASN A 464 23.16 3.38 28.21
CA ASN A 464 22.96 3.71 26.82
C ASN A 464 24.25 3.66 26.03
N LEU A 465 24.25 3.00 24.88
CA LEU A 465 25.36 2.83 23.96
C LEU A 465 25.21 3.73 22.72
N ALA A 466 24.02 3.76 22.14
CA ALA A 466 23.69 4.58 20.99
C ALA A 466 22.18 4.81 20.87
N MET A 467 21.81 5.83 20.09
CA MET A 467 20.42 6.05 19.67
C MET A 467 20.38 6.55 18.23
N PRO A 468 19.39 6.14 17.43
CA PRO A 468 19.18 6.72 16.12
C PRO A 468 18.49 8.08 16.27
N LEU A 469 18.73 8.95 15.31
CA LEU A 469 18.07 10.26 15.23
C LEU A 469 17.24 10.36 13.97
N TRP A 470 16.05 10.92 14.12
CA TRP A 470 15.19 11.36 13.04
C TRP A 470 15.31 12.88 12.91
N HIS A 471 16.02 13.35 11.91
CA HIS A 471 16.18 14.77 11.64
C HIS A 471 15.08 15.27 10.69
N TRP A 472 13.81 15.19 11.11
CA TRP A 472 12.70 15.70 10.32
C TRP A 472 12.86 17.18 9.93
N GLY A 473 13.50 17.97 10.78
CA GLY A 473 13.86 19.35 10.45
C GLY A 473 14.69 19.47 9.19
N LYS A 474 15.69 18.61 9.01
CA LYS A 474 16.50 18.57 7.78
C LYS A 474 15.69 18.15 6.56
N PHE A 475 14.80 17.16 6.72
CA PHE A 475 13.90 16.76 5.66
C PHE A 475 13.00 17.92 5.23
N TYR A 476 12.32 18.54 6.18
CA TYR A 476 11.39 19.64 5.90
C TYR A 476 12.12 20.86 5.32
N GLU A 477 13.28 21.22 5.87
CA GLU A 477 14.10 22.30 5.35
C GLU A 477 14.46 22.11 3.87
N GLN A 478 15.02 20.94 3.53
CA GLN A 478 15.41 20.64 2.16
C GLN A 478 14.21 20.65 1.21
N LEU A 479 13.09 20.07 1.64
CA LEU A 479 11.86 20.06 0.85
C LEU A 479 11.30 21.48 0.63
N ILE A 480 11.24 22.29 1.68
CA ILE A 480 10.77 23.69 1.58
C ILE A 480 11.68 24.51 0.65
N ARG A 481 13.00 24.28 0.67
CA ARG A 481 13.91 24.90 -0.28
C ARG A 481 13.57 24.54 -1.73
N THR A 482 13.22 23.28 -2.02
CA THR A 482 12.81 22.86 -3.38
C THR A 482 11.50 23.53 -3.83
N ILE A 483 10.61 23.83 -2.89
CA ILE A 483 9.37 24.56 -3.17
C ILE A 483 9.67 26.05 -3.44
N MET A 484 10.50 26.67 -2.61
CA MET A 484 10.87 28.09 -2.72
C MET A 484 11.65 28.39 -3.99
N ASP A 485 12.53 27.50 -4.42
CA ASP A 485 13.36 27.68 -5.61
C ASP A 485 12.71 27.17 -6.91
N GLY A 486 11.49 26.61 -6.82
CA GLY A 486 10.70 26.15 -7.95
C GLY A 486 11.07 24.75 -8.47
N THR A 487 12.08 24.08 -7.89
CA THR A 487 12.49 22.71 -8.28
C THR A 487 11.41 21.67 -7.98
N TRP A 488 10.48 21.94 -7.10
CA TRP A 488 9.31 21.09 -6.87
C TRP A 488 8.57 20.72 -8.16
N LYS A 489 8.45 21.64 -9.11
CA LYS A 489 7.75 21.44 -10.38
C LYS A 489 8.51 20.50 -11.33
N TYR A 490 9.83 20.42 -11.22
CA TYR A 490 10.64 19.55 -12.09
C TYR A 490 10.54 18.07 -11.71
N ASP A 491 10.22 17.79 -10.45
CA ASP A 491 9.92 16.41 -10.03
C ASP A 491 8.61 15.90 -10.65
N ASP A 492 7.65 16.78 -10.98
CA ASP A 492 6.38 16.43 -11.63
C ASP A 492 6.53 16.15 -13.15
N ASN A 493 7.57 16.69 -13.80
CA ASN A 493 7.64 16.74 -15.27
C ASN A 493 8.36 15.56 -15.94
N LYS A 494 9.03 14.69 -15.19
CA LYS A 494 9.83 13.60 -15.78
C LYS A 494 9.01 12.33 -16.08
N ASP A 495 7.99 12.07 -15.30
CA ASP A 495 7.10 10.93 -15.55
C ASP A 495 5.74 11.20 -14.87
N GLU A 496 4.81 11.81 -15.60
CA GLU A 496 3.47 12.17 -15.12
C GLU A 496 2.63 10.98 -14.63
N THR A 497 3.17 9.76 -14.76
CA THR A 497 2.46 8.50 -14.49
C THR A 497 2.82 7.87 -13.15
N LYS A 498 3.74 8.44 -12.36
CA LYS A 498 4.23 7.83 -11.10
C LYS A 498 3.90 8.65 -9.86
N ALA A 499 3.61 7.95 -8.76
CA ALA A 499 3.52 8.54 -7.43
C ALA A 499 4.94 8.77 -6.86
N ILE A 500 5.18 9.94 -6.28
CA ILE A 500 6.50 10.31 -5.74
C ILE A 500 6.57 9.98 -4.25
N ASN A 501 7.52 9.13 -3.88
CA ASN A 501 7.85 8.79 -2.50
C ASN A 501 9.29 9.21 -2.18
N TYR A 502 9.48 10.10 -1.20
CA TYR A 502 10.80 10.47 -0.71
C TYR A 502 11.27 9.48 0.34
N TRP A 503 12.44 8.90 0.13
CA TRP A 503 13.04 7.93 1.05
C TRP A 503 14.51 8.25 1.28
N TRP A 504 14.77 9.30 2.08
CA TRP A 504 16.10 9.85 2.32
C TRP A 504 16.76 9.21 3.55
N GLY A 505 18.08 9.20 3.58
CA GLY A 505 18.88 8.56 4.60
C GLY A 505 20.05 9.38 5.12
N LEU A 506 21.14 8.73 5.47
CA LEU A 506 22.39 9.34 5.97
C LEU A 506 22.98 10.35 4.97
N SER A 507 22.92 10.06 3.68
CA SER A 507 23.42 10.95 2.62
C SER A 507 22.73 12.33 2.60
N ALA A 508 21.49 12.40 3.05
CA ALA A 508 20.69 13.61 3.13
C ALA A 508 20.61 14.20 4.56
N GLU A 509 21.34 13.62 5.51
CA GLU A 509 21.34 14.01 6.93
C GLU A 509 19.94 13.94 7.60
N VAL A 510 19.02 13.17 7.02
CA VAL A 510 17.66 12.98 7.57
C VAL A 510 17.63 12.02 8.74
N ILE A 511 18.63 11.15 8.80
CA ILE A 511 18.90 10.27 9.94
C ILE A 511 20.34 10.38 10.37
N ASP A 512 20.60 10.04 11.63
CA ASP A 512 21.94 9.90 12.19
C ASP A 512 21.95 8.89 13.33
N VAL A 513 23.13 8.62 13.88
CA VAL A 513 23.34 7.84 15.10
C VAL A 513 24.21 8.63 16.06
N ILE A 514 23.68 8.91 17.24
CA ILE A 514 24.46 9.38 18.39
C ILE A 514 24.92 8.16 19.18
N TYR A 515 26.18 8.11 19.57
CA TYR A 515 26.74 7.01 20.36
C TYR A 515 27.57 7.53 21.53
N SER A 516 27.67 6.70 22.55
CA SER A 516 28.40 7.02 23.78
C SER A 516 29.89 7.20 23.52
N GLN A 517 30.48 8.26 24.11
CA GLN A 517 31.91 8.50 24.08
C GLN A 517 32.71 7.44 24.88
N ASN A 518 32.01 6.64 25.69
CA ASN A 518 32.61 5.53 26.46
C ASN A 518 32.73 4.22 25.66
N LEU A 519 32.33 4.21 24.39
CA LEU A 519 32.58 3.06 23.52
C LEU A 519 34.10 2.88 23.29
N PRO A 520 34.57 1.64 23.09
CA PRO A 520 35.96 1.41 22.73
C PRO A 520 36.41 2.23 21.52
N ILE A 521 37.61 2.78 21.56
CA ILE A 521 38.13 3.66 20.48
C ILE A 521 38.07 2.96 19.10
N GLY A 522 38.36 1.64 19.06
CA GLY A 522 38.25 0.85 17.84
C GLY A 522 36.83 0.84 17.28
N THR A 523 35.80 0.68 18.13
CA THR A 523 34.38 0.73 17.75
C THR A 523 33.99 2.11 17.23
N GLN A 524 34.41 3.19 17.90
CA GLN A 524 34.14 4.57 17.42
C GLN A 524 34.74 4.83 16.04
N LYS A 525 35.97 4.39 15.78
CA LYS A 525 36.65 4.51 14.48
C LYS A 525 35.91 3.70 13.41
N LEU A 526 35.52 2.46 13.71
CA LEU A 526 34.73 1.62 12.78
C LEU A 526 33.41 2.30 12.40
N LEU A 527 32.69 2.85 13.38
CA LEU A 527 31.43 3.56 13.13
C LEU A 527 31.61 4.78 12.22
N THR A 528 32.68 5.56 12.46
CA THR A 528 32.97 6.72 11.60
C THR A 528 33.23 6.30 10.17
N MET A 529 33.96 5.20 9.94
CA MET A 529 34.22 4.64 8.61
C MET A 529 32.95 4.11 7.96
N LEU A 530 32.17 3.30 8.68
CA LEU A 530 30.92 2.72 8.17
C LEU A 530 29.89 3.80 7.83
N LYS A 531 29.70 4.78 8.73
CA LYS A 531 28.79 5.91 8.50
C LYS A 531 29.17 6.66 7.23
N ARG A 532 30.46 6.96 7.04
CA ARG A 532 30.94 7.60 5.83
C ARG A 532 30.68 6.74 4.59
N ALA A 533 31.05 5.47 4.64
CA ALA A 533 30.91 4.55 3.49
C ALA A 533 29.43 4.39 3.07
N ILE A 534 28.50 4.31 4.03
CA ILE A 534 27.06 4.24 3.73
C ILE A 534 26.56 5.58 3.16
N ALA A 535 26.94 6.71 3.76
CA ALA A 535 26.50 8.03 3.32
C ALA A 535 27.00 8.38 1.91
N THR A 536 28.19 7.92 1.52
CA THR A 536 28.77 8.12 0.19
C THR A 536 28.35 7.06 -0.82
N GLY A 537 27.65 5.99 -0.40
CA GLY A 537 27.25 4.86 -1.26
C GLY A 537 28.39 3.87 -1.57
N GLU A 538 29.55 3.99 -0.91
CA GLU A 538 30.65 3.04 -1.03
C GLU A 538 30.33 1.68 -0.41
N TYR A 539 29.40 1.65 0.54
CA TYR A 539 28.90 0.43 1.19
C TYR A 539 27.39 0.50 1.34
N HIS A 540 26.71 -0.65 1.16
CA HIS A 540 25.28 -0.78 1.37
C HIS A 540 24.96 -1.93 2.31
N PRO A 541 24.13 -1.75 3.36
CA PRO A 541 23.78 -2.80 4.33
C PRO A 541 23.25 -4.10 3.72
N PHE A 542 22.54 -4.01 2.59
CA PHE A 542 21.95 -5.14 1.87
C PHE A 542 22.71 -5.46 0.58
N SER A 543 24.03 -5.40 0.61
CA SER A 543 24.90 -5.83 -0.48
C SER A 543 25.47 -7.22 -0.22
N GLY A 544 25.78 -7.94 -1.30
CA GLY A 544 26.47 -9.22 -1.24
C GLY A 544 25.56 -10.41 -0.96
N ILE A 545 26.13 -11.49 -0.45
CA ILE A 545 25.41 -12.74 -0.19
C ILE A 545 24.54 -12.58 1.06
N LEU A 546 23.24 -12.79 0.92
CA LEU A 546 22.26 -12.63 2.00
C LEU A 546 21.50 -13.93 2.25
N TYR A 547 21.34 -14.26 3.54
CA TYR A 547 20.59 -15.40 4.00
C TYR A 547 19.43 -14.99 4.89
N SER A 548 18.30 -15.63 4.70
CA SER A 548 17.16 -15.58 5.62
C SER A 548 17.12 -16.84 6.50
N GLN A 549 16.23 -16.84 7.48
CA GLN A 549 15.90 -18.04 8.28
C GLN A 549 15.50 -19.25 7.41
N ASN A 550 14.99 -19.01 6.20
CA ASN A 550 14.46 -20.04 5.30
C ASN A 550 15.41 -20.40 4.12
N GLY A 551 16.59 -19.80 4.07
CA GLY A 551 17.58 -20.05 3.03
C GLY A 551 18.14 -18.79 2.38
N MET A 552 18.83 -18.97 1.28
CA MET A 552 19.53 -17.90 0.56
C MET A 552 18.52 -16.95 -0.12
N ILE A 553 18.69 -15.65 0.10
CA ILE A 553 17.93 -14.58 -0.54
C ILE A 553 18.67 -14.03 -1.76
N GLN A 554 19.99 -13.81 -1.63
CA GLN A 554 20.83 -13.25 -2.68
C GLN A 554 22.15 -14.00 -2.71
N SER A 555 22.53 -14.50 -3.89
CA SER A 555 23.77 -15.29 -4.13
C SER A 555 24.89 -14.48 -4.78
N ASP A 556 24.58 -13.35 -5.39
CA ASP A 556 25.54 -12.51 -6.09
C ASP A 556 26.27 -11.60 -5.08
N PRO A 557 27.62 -11.72 -4.96
CA PRO A 557 28.40 -10.92 -4.01
C PRO A 557 28.44 -9.42 -4.34
N ASP A 558 28.17 -9.03 -5.59
CA ASP A 558 28.25 -7.64 -6.05
C ASP A 558 26.86 -6.97 -6.14
N LYS A 559 25.79 -7.75 -5.96
CA LYS A 559 24.43 -7.23 -6.05
C LYS A 559 24.02 -6.50 -4.75
N ILE A 560 23.28 -5.41 -4.90
CA ILE A 560 22.56 -4.71 -3.84
C ILE A 560 21.08 -4.97 -4.04
N LEU A 561 20.32 -5.23 -2.97
CA LEU A 561 18.86 -5.28 -3.05
C LEU A 561 18.30 -3.95 -3.56
N SER A 562 17.32 -4.00 -4.45
CA SER A 562 16.66 -2.79 -4.92
C SER A 562 15.91 -2.08 -3.78
N PRO A 563 15.66 -0.77 -3.88
CA PRO A 563 14.86 -0.06 -2.89
C PRO A 563 13.49 -0.70 -2.64
N GLU A 564 12.84 -1.21 -3.68
CA GLU A 564 11.55 -1.90 -3.59
C GLU A 564 11.67 -3.21 -2.80
N GLU A 565 12.71 -4.03 -3.06
CA GLU A 565 12.98 -5.26 -2.31
C GLU A 565 13.25 -4.97 -0.83
N ILE A 566 13.88 -3.83 -0.51
CA ILE A 566 14.15 -3.42 0.88
C ILE A 566 12.87 -2.95 1.57
N ILE A 567 12.07 -2.11 0.92
CA ILE A 567 10.81 -1.61 1.48
C ILE A 567 9.82 -2.74 1.75
N THR A 568 9.68 -3.65 0.77
CA THR A 568 8.70 -4.74 0.83
C THR A 568 9.24 -6.01 1.49
N MET A 569 10.39 -5.92 2.14
CA MET A 569 11.05 -7.03 2.81
C MET A 569 10.13 -7.74 3.79
N ASP A 570 9.97 -9.05 3.64
CA ASP A 570 9.03 -9.90 4.38
C ASP A 570 9.69 -11.14 5.00
N TRP A 571 11.01 -11.14 5.06
CA TRP A 571 11.84 -12.21 5.61
C TRP A 571 12.77 -11.68 6.70
N LEU A 572 13.18 -12.54 7.62
CA LEU A 572 14.15 -12.24 8.68
C LEU A 572 15.50 -12.87 8.36
N ALA A 573 16.58 -12.16 8.68
CA ALA A 573 17.94 -12.64 8.50
C ALA A 573 18.21 -13.94 9.30
N ASP A 574 19.15 -14.75 8.84
CA ASP A 574 19.45 -16.09 9.37
C ASP A 574 19.90 -16.08 10.86
N ASN A 575 20.42 -14.96 11.34
CA ASN A 575 20.82 -14.77 12.72
C ASN A 575 19.74 -14.09 13.61
N VAL A 576 18.52 -13.89 13.09
CA VAL A 576 17.38 -13.41 13.87
C VAL A 576 16.55 -14.59 14.36
N ILE A 577 16.22 -14.60 15.64
CA ILE A 577 15.37 -15.60 16.29
C ILE A 577 14.04 -14.94 16.64
N GLY A 578 12.98 -15.27 15.91
CA GLY A 578 11.65 -14.70 16.05
C GLY A 578 10.86 -14.82 14.77
N THR A 579 9.67 -14.23 14.74
CA THR A 579 8.75 -14.27 13.59
C THR A 579 8.15 -12.90 13.33
N ILE A 580 7.65 -12.66 12.11
CA ILE A 580 6.86 -11.47 11.77
C ILE A 580 5.41 -11.77 12.13
N PRO A 581 4.76 -10.99 13.03
CA PRO A 581 3.41 -11.27 13.47
C PRO A 581 2.38 -10.93 12.38
N LYS A 582 1.27 -11.67 12.42
CA LYS A 582 0.11 -11.38 11.57
C LYS A 582 -0.77 -10.31 12.22
N SER A 583 -1.50 -9.54 11.43
CA SER A 583 -2.38 -8.46 11.91
C SER A 583 -3.36 -8.92 13.01
N ARG A 584 -3.85 -10.17 12.95
CA ARG A 584 -4.75 -10.76 13.97
C ARG A 584 -4.09 -10.95 15.34
N GLU A 585 -2.75 -11.01 15.40
CA GLU A 585 -1.96 -11.23 16.62
C GLU A 585 -1.62 -9.91 17.31
N LEU A 586 -1.91 -8.78 16.68
CA LEU A 586 -1.59 -7.44 17.18
C LEU A 586 -2.71 -6.86 18.04
N LYS A 587 -2.32 -5.94 18.95
CA LYS A 587 -3.25 -5.10 19.70
C LYS A 587 -4.16 -4.31 18.75
N GLU A 588 -5.39 -4.03 19.18
CA GLU A 588 -6.36 -3.26 18.38
C GLU A 588 -5.81 -1.88 17.95
N GLN A 589 -5.04 -1.24 18.82
CA GLN A 589 -4.42 0.08 18.53
C GLN A 589 -3.36 0.03 17.42
N ALA A 590 -2.74 -1.13 17.17
CA ALA A 590 -1.72 -1.31 16.13
C ALA A 590 -2.32 -1.61 14.75
N LYS A 591 -3.55 -2.11 14.70
CA LYS A 591 -4.20 -2.56 13.48
C LYS A 591 -4.39 -1.46 12.42
N PRO A 592 -4.83 -0.23 12.75
CA PRO A 592 -5.01 0.80 11.72
C PRO A 592 -3.74 1.08 10.92
N VAL A 593 -2.61 1.23 11.60
CA VAL A 593 -1.30 1.47 10.95
C VAL A 593 -0.87 0.27 10.12
N THR A 594 -0.98 -0.94 10.67
CA THR A 594 -0.57 -2.18 9.97
C THR A 594 -1.49 -2.55 8.81
N LEU A 595 -2.76 -2.15 8.86
CA LEU A 595 -3.68 -2.33 7.74
C LEU A 595 -3.34 -1.42 6.55
N GLN A 596 -2.80 -0.24 6.82
CA GLN A 596 -2.42 0.75 5.80
C GLN A 596 -1.02 0.48 5.23
N SER A 597 -0.06 0.15 6.08
CA SER A 597 1.37 0.07 5.72
C SER A 597 2.03 -1.24 6.14
N GLY A 598 1.26 -2.26 6.53
CA GLY A 598 1.79 -3.54 7.02
C GLY A 598 2.35 -4.42 5.91
N VAL A 599 3.39 -5.17 6.24
CA VAL A 599 4.04 -6.12 5.34
C VAL A 599 3.07 -7.24 4.89
N GLU A 600 2.14 -7.63 5.75
CA GLU A 600 1.12 -8.65 5.43
C GLU A 600 0.10 -8.17 4.39
N SER A 601 -0.14 -6.87 4.27
CA SER A 601 -1.13 -6.31 3.35
C SER A 601 -0.80 -6.55 1.87
N GLN A 602 0.44 -6.94 1.56
CA GLN A 602 0.88 -7.28 0.20
C GLN A 602 0.69 -8.75 -0.17
N LYS A 603 0.54 -9.63 0.83
CA LYS A 603 0.33 -11.09 0.62
C LYS A 603 -1.14 -11.50 0.60
N GLY A 604 -2.04 -10.57 0.87
CA GLY A 604 -3.49 -10.79 0.91
C GLY A 604 -4.14 -10.76 -0.47
#